data_4a8f351c584e46d92aa44dd550f3eb41
#
_entry.id   4a8f351c584e46d92aa44dd550f3eb41
#
_cell.length_a   1.000
_cell.length_b   1.000
_cell.length_c   1.000
_cell.angle_alpha   90.00
_cell.angle_beta   90.00
_cell.angle_gamma   90.00
#
_symmetry.space_group_name_H-M   'P 1'
#
loop_
_entity.id
_entity.type
_entity.pdbx_description
1 polymer ?
#
loop_
_entity_poly.entity_id
_entity_poly.type
_entity_poly.pdbx_seq_one_letter_code
_entity_poly.pdbx_strand_id
1 'polypeptide(L)'
;MNCLPTTALLIDADDTLWENNIYFEQVREQFLQWMEALGFRSGDVQGAFTEIEHRNIHTNGYGGENFIASLKDTYVFFLPDDTGRVNGLQQIDAMAEKVRRHPIQLLEGVRGSLELLSLRHHTILFTKGSPAEQNRKLLDQERVAN
;
A
#
# COMPACT_ATOMS: atom_id res chain seq x y z
N MET A 1 24.17 -32.16 17.19
CA MET A 1 22.82 -32.48 16.69
C MET A 1 22.11 -31.20 16.38
N ASN A 2 21.97 -30.86 15.09
CA ASN A 2 21.11 -29.75 14.69
C ASN A 2 19.66 -30.21 14.89
N CYS A 3 19.04 -29.73 15.97
CA CYS A 3 17.62 -29.90 16.15
C CYS A 3 16.91 -29.11 15.05
N LEU A 4 16.24 -29.76 14.13
CA LEU A 4 15.43 -29.08 13.12
C LEU A 4 14.39 -28.23 13.82
N PRO A 5 14.14 -27.01 13.37
CA PRO A 5 13.12 -26.16 13.97
C PRO A 5 11.76 -26.86 13.89
N THR A 6 11.15 -27.08 15.05
CA THR A 6 9.87 -27.82 15.15
C THR A 6 8.64 -26.93 14.91
N THR A 7 8.82 -25.63 14.78
CA THR A 7 7.74 -24.65 14.65
C THR A 7 7.99 -23.75 13.47
N ALA A 8 6.98 -23.58 12.61
CA ALA A 8 6.97 -22.57 11.57
C ALA A 8 6.27 -21.30 12.09
N LEU A 9 6.87 -20.15 11.83
CA LEU A 9 6.31 -18.83 12.13
C LEU A 9 5.90 -18.15 10.83
N LEU A 10 4.62 -17.82 10.74
CA LEU A 10 4.10 -16.96 9.67
C LEU A 10 4.22 -15.51 10.13
N ILE A 11 4.97 -14.71 9.39
CA ILE A 11 5.24 -13.31 9.74
C ILE A 11 4.63 -12.42 8.66
N ASP A 12 3.74 -11.53 9.07
CA ASP A 12 3.18 -10.50 8.21
C ASP A 12 4.24 -9.46 7.84
N ALA A 13 4.08 -8.81 6.70
CA ALA A 13 5.07 -7.89 6.16
C ALA A 13 4.72 -6.41 6.36
N ASP A 14 3.67 -5.95 5.67
CA ASP A 14 3.28 -4.54 5.64
C ASP A 14 2.80 -4.09 7.03
N ASP A 15 3.33 -2.97 7.52
CA ASP A 15 3.10 -2.43 8.87
C ASP A 15 3.49 -3.37 10.05
N THR A 16 4.21 -4.44 9.73
CA THR A 16 4.80 -5.39 10.70
C THR A 16 6.32 -5.38 10.60
N LEU A 17 6.88 -5.52 9.42
CA LEU A 17 8.33 -5.49 9.17
C LEU A 17 8.81 -4.12 8.69
N TRP A 18 7.98 -3.39 7.98
CA TRP A 18 8.22 -2.04 7.44
C TRP A 18 6.94 -1.23 7.40
N GLU A 19 7.06 0.08 7.41
CA GLU A 19 5.92 0.98 7.25
C GLU A 19 5.38 0.94 5.81
N ASN A 20 4.07 0.84 5.68
CA ASN A 20 3.37 0.79 4.41
C ASN A 20 2.14 1.71 4.40
N ASN A 21 1.26 1.59 5.38
CA ASN A 21 -0.04 2.28 5.40
C ASN A 21 0.08 3.80 5.42
N ILE A 22 1.12 4.34 6.03
CA ILE A 22 1.35 5.78 6.12
C ILE A 22 1.40 6.46 4.73
N TYR A 23 1.94 5.78 3.71
CA TYR A 23 2.00 6.32 2.36
C TYR A 23 0.63 6.38 1.68
N PHE A 24 -0.21 5.38 1.93
CA PHE A 24 -1.61 5.36 1.47
C PHE A 24 -2.43 6.47 2.15
N GLU A 25 -2.26 6.66 3.45
CA GLU A 25 -2.94 7.72 4.20
C GLU A 25 -2.54 9.10 3.69
N GLN A 26 -1.26 9.36 3.45
CA GLN A 26 -0.77 10.64 2.92
C GLN A 26 -1.36 10.94 1.54
N VAL A 27 -1.43 9.93 0.65
CA VAL A 27 -2.00 10.12 -0.68
C VAL A 27 -3.51 10.34 -0.60
N ARG A 28 -4.21 9.61 0.27
CA ARG A 28 -5.65 9.80 0.51
C ARG A 28 -5.94 11.21 1.01
N GLU A 29 -5.20 11.68 2.00
CA GLU A 29 -5.36 13.03 2.54
C GLU A 29 -5.12 14.10 1.47
N GLN A 30 -4.05 13.97 0.69
CA GLN A 30 -3.75 14.87 -0.42
C GLN A 30 -4.87 14.87 -1.48
N PHE A 31 -5.43 13.71 -1.79
CA PHE A 31 -6.57 13.59 -2.70
C PHE A 31 -7.83 14.28 -2.15
N LEU A 32 -8.16 14.08 -0.88
CA LEU A 32 -9.29 14.74 -0.24
C LEU A 32 -9.17 16.26 -0.23
N GLN A 33 -7.98 16.79 0.10
CA GLN A 33 -7.69 18.23 0.06
C GLN A 33 -7.84 18.79 -1.37
N TRP A 34 -7.38 18.05 -2.37
CA TRP A 34 -7.54 18.46 -3.76
C TRP A 34 -9.01 18.45 -4.21
N MET A 35 -9.78 17.45 -3.86
CA MET A 35 -11.22 17.39 -4.14
C MET A 35 -11.99 18.50 -3.42
N GLU A 36 -11.58 18.87 -2.21
CA GLU A 36 -12.14 19.99 -1.47
C GLU A 36 -11.87 21.33 -2.18
N ALA A 37 -10.67 21.51 -2.72
CA ALA A 37 -10.33 22.68 -3.54
C ALA A 37 -11.15 22.75 -4.84
N LEU A 38 -11.64 21.62 -5.35
CA LEU A 38 -12.58 21.54 -6.48
C LEU A 38 -14.05 21.82 -6.06
N GLY A 39 -14.32 22.00 -4.76
CA GLY A 39 -15.63 22.38 -4.24
C GLY A 39 -16.45 21.23 -3.65
N PHE A 40 -15.88 20.05 -3.48
CA PHE A 40 -16.57 18.90 -2.88
C PHE A 40 -16.30 18.81 -1.36
N ARG A 41 -17.30 18.33 -0.61
CA ARG A 41 -17.14 18.13 0.84
C ARG A 41 -16.26 16.91 1.09
N SER A 42 -15.21 17.07 1.89
CA SER A 42 -14.26 16.00 2.24
C SER A 42 -14.95 14.72 2.75
N GLY A 43 -15.97 14.87 3.61
CA GLY A 43 -16.71 13.72 4.14
C GLY A 43 -17.47 12.91 3.09
N ASP A 44 -18.05 13.60 2.10
CA ASP A 44 -18.78 12.93 1.00
C ASP A 44 -17.79 12.18 0.09
N VAL A 45 -16.64 12.81 -0.21
CA VAL A 45 -15.58 12.19 -1.01
C VAL A 45 -14.99 10.98 -0.29
N GLN A 46 -14.71 11.10 1.02
CA GLN A 46 -14.20 10.02 1.84
C GLN A 46 -15.18 8.84 1.91
N GLY A 47 -16.47 9.10 2.08
CA GLY A 47 -17.50 8.06 2.08
C GLY A 47 -17.57 7.31 0.75
N ALA A 48 -17.62 8.03 -0.36
CA ALA A 48 -17.63 7.44 -1.69
C ALA A 48 -16.35 6.63 -1.99
N PHE A 49 -15.19 7.19 -1.62
CA PHE A 49 -13.91 6.49 -1.77
C PHE A 49 -13.91 5.15 -1.01
N THR A 50 -14.36 5.15 0.24
CA THR A 50 -14.39 3.93 1.07
C THR A 50 -15.26 2.84 0.44
N GLU A 51 -16.43 3.19 -0.08
CA GLU A 51 -17.32 2.23 -0.75
C GLU A 51 -16.74 1.70 -2.06
N ILE A 52 -16.14 2.59 -2.86
CA ILE A 52 -15.50 2.24 -4.14
C ILE A 52 -14.29 1.34 -3.88
N GLU A 53 -13.42 1.71 -2.94
CA GLU A 53 -12.24 0.93 -2.58
C GLU A 53 -12.63 -0.47 -2.09
N HIS A 54 -13.61 -0.57 -1.20
CA HIS A 54 -14.10 -1.86 -0.70
C HIS A 54 -14.59 -2.77 -1.84
N ARG A 55 -15.36 -2.23 -2.78
CA ARG A 55 -15.82 -2.96 -3.97
C ARG A 55 -14.65 -3.39 -4.86
N ASN A 56 -13.68 -2.49 -5.08
CA ASN A 56 -12.53 -2.76 -5.92
C ASN A 56 -11.61 -3.82 -5.29
N ILE A 57 -11.43 -3.82 -3.97
CA ILE A 57 -10.70 -4.86 -3.24
C ILE A 57 -11.36 -6.23 -3.41
N HIS A 58 -12.69 -6.28 -3.36
CA HIS A 58 -13.44 -7.53 -3.56
C HIS A 58 -13.23 -8.12 -4.96
N THR A 59 -13.07 -7.27 -5.96
CA THR A 59 -12.93 -7.68 -7.37
C THR A 59 -11.48 -7.96 -7.75
N ASN A 60 -10.56 -7.09 -7.34
CA ASN A 60 -9.18 -7.04 -7.82
C ASN A 60 -8.13 -7.37 -6.74
N GLY A 61 -8.55 -7.54 -5.49
CA GLY A 61 -7.65 -7.76 -4.36
C GLY A 61 -7.01 -6.50 -3.80
N TYR A 62 -6.11 -6.68 -2.84
CA TYR A 62 -5.33 -5.61 -2.22
C TYR A 62 -4.13 -5.23 -3.08
N GLY A 63 -3.67 -3.97 -2.97
CA GLY A 63 -2.45 -3.47 -3.60
C GLY A 63 -2.51 -2.00 -3.98
N GLY A 64 -1.35 -1.40 -4.20
CA GLY A 64 -1.21 0.01 -4.51
C GLY A 64 -1.93 0.42 -5.80
N GLU A 65 -1.87 -0.39 -6.85
CA GLU A 65 -2.56 -0.08 -8.11
C GLU A 65 -4.10 -0.11 -7.97
N ASN A 66 -4.64 -1.01 -7.14
CA ASN A 66 -6.06 -1.04 -6.86
C ASN A 66 -6.53 0.16 -6.03
N PHE A 67 -5.70 0.59 -5.08
CA PHE A 67 -5.93 1.83 -4.34
C PHE A 67 -5.97 3.05 -5.28
N ILE A 68 -5.00 3.14 -6.21
CA ILE A 68 -4.93 4.23 -7.19
C ILE A 68 -6.14 4.20 -8.13
N ALA A 69 -6.56 3.02 -8.58
CA ALA A 69 -7.78 2.86 -9.37
C ALA A 69 -9.01 3.36 -8.61
N SER A 70 -9.08 3.10 -7.30
CA SER A 70 -10.18 3.56 -6.45
C SER A 70 -10.23 5.08 -6.29
N LEU A 71 -9.07 5.75 -6.21
CA LEU A 71 -9.00 7.22 -6.26
C LEU A 71 -9.53 7.77 -7.59
N LYS A 72 -9.12 7.17 -8.70
CA LYS A 72 -9.56 7.56 -10.05
C LYS A 72 -11.07 7.34 -10.24
N ASP A 73 -11.59 6.21 -9.80
CA ASP A 73 -13.01 5.90 -9.86
C ASP A 73 -13.83 6.89 -9.02
N THR A 74 -13.31 7.28 -7.85
CA THR A 74 -13.93 8.29 -6.99
C THR A 74 -13.94 9.65 -7.69
N TYR A 75 -12.85 10.07 -8.30
CA TYR A 75 -12.78 11.31 -9.07
C TYR A 75 -13.81 11.33 -10.20
N VAL A 76 -13.88 10.26 -10.98
CA VAL A 76 -14.86 10.13 -12.09
C VAL A 76 -16.29 10.11 -11.57
N PHE A 77 -16.54 9.53 -10.39
CA PHE A 77 -17.87 9.53 -9.78
C PHE A 77 -18.36 10.95 -9.47
N PHE A 78 -17.51 11.83 -8.98
CA PHE A 78 -17.87 13.23 -8.68
C PHE A 78 -17.84 14.14 -9.92
N LEU A 79 -17.05 13.82 -10.92
CA LEU A 79 -16.80 14.62 -12.12
C LEU A 79 -16.99 13.76 -13.40
N PRO A 80 -18.20 13.23 -13.64
CA PRO A 80 -18.43 12.30 -14.77
C PRO A 80 -18.24 12.97 -16.13
N ASP A 81 -18.55 14.26 -16.24
CA ASP A 81 -18.53 15.04 -17.48
C ASP A 81 -17.35 16.05 -17.54
N ASP A 82 -16.30 15.82 -16.74
CA ASP A 82 -15.16 16.71 -16.70
C ASP A 82 -14.39 16.69 -18.02
N THR A 83 -14.33 17.84 -18.69
CA THR A 83 -13.51 18.04 -19.90
C THR A 83 -12.02 17.99 -19.60
N GLY A 84 -11.63 18.26 -18.36
CA GLY A 84 -10.26 18.14 -17.82
C GLY A 84 -9.88 16.74 -17.32
N ARG A 85 -10.73 15.71 -17.53
CA ARG A 85 -10.56 14.36 -16.99
C ARG A 85 -9.16 13.80 -17.15
N VAL A 86 -8.54 13.98 -18.31
CA VAL A 86 -7.18 13.49 -18.55
C VAL A 86 -6.18 14.14 -17.56
N ASN A 87 -6.28 15.45 -17.37
CA ASN A 87 -5.42 16.18 -16.43
C ASN A 87 -5.69 15.77 -14.98
N GLY A 88 -6.97 15.59 -14.62
CA GLY A 88 -7.37 15.12 -13.29
C GLY A 88 -6.82 13.73 -12.98
N LEU A 89 -6.91 12.78 -13.91
CA LEU A 89 -6.34 11.45 -13.75
C LEU A 89 -4.82 11.46 -13.66
N GLN A 90 -4.14 12.31 -14.44
CA GLN A 90 -2.69 12.52 -14.34
C GLN A 90 -2.28 13.12 -12.98
N GLN A 91 -3.08 14.04 -12.44
CA GLN A 91 -2.86 14.60 -11.11
C GLN A 91 -2.92 13.52 -10.03
N ILE A 92 -3.88 12.60 -10.13
CA ILE A 92 -3.99 11.45 -9.22
C ILE A 92 -2.77 10.53 -9.37
N ASP A 93 -2.32 10.23 -10.58
CA ASP A 93 -1.11 9.43 -10.81
C ASP A 93 0.13 10.08 -10.18
N ALA A 94 0.27 11.40 -10.29
CA ALA A 94 1.36 12.15 -9.67
C ALA A 94 1.33 12.07 -8.13
N MET A 95 0.15 12.20 -7.51
CA MET A 95 -0.01 12.02 -6.06
C MET A 95 0.34 10.60 -5.63
N ALA A 96 -0.10 9.62 -6.41
CA ALA A 96 0.03 8.21 -6.12
C ALA A 96 1.45 7.65 -6.31
N GLU A 97 2.36 8.43 -6.89
CA GLU A 97 3.75 8.00 -7.08
C GLU A 97 4.44 7.64 -5.75
N LYS A 98 4.03 8.27 -4.65
CA LYS A 98 4.49 7.91 -3.30
C LYS A 98 4.12 6.48 -2.93
N VAL A 99 2.93 6.00 -3.29
CA VAL A 99 2.50 4.61 -3.04
C VAL A 99 3.29 3.64 -3.90
N ARG A 100 3.59 4.00 -5.15
CA ARG A 100 4.35 3.15 -6.07
C ARG A 100 5.82 3.02 -5.72
N ARG A 101 6.43 4.08 -5.19
CA ARG A 101 7.90 4.21 -5.04
C ARG A 101 8.37 4.58 -3.64
N HIS A 102 7.54 4.37 -2.61
CA HIS A 102 8.00 4.63 -1.25
C HIS A 102 9.20 3.73 -0.90
N PRO A 103 10.17 4.26 -0.14
CA PRO A 103 11.29 3.47 0.32
C PRO A 103 10.80 2.42 1.33
N ILE A 104 11.34 1.21 1.23
CA ILE A 104 11.06 0.15 2.18
C ILE A 104 12.18 0.14 3.21
N GLN A 105 11.86 0.53 4.44
CA GLN A 105 12.78 0.50 5.57
C GLN A 105 12.21 -0.41 6.65
N LEU A 106 13.03 -1.36 7.10
CA LEU A 106 12.67 -2.21 8.23
C LEU A 106 12.43 -1.33 9.47
N LEU A 107 11.38 -1.63 10.20
CA LEU A 107 11.13 -1.03 11.50
C LEU A 107 12.27 -1.34 12.47
N GLU A 108 12.48 -0.45 13.46
CA GLU A 108 13.52 -0.62 14.44
C GLU A 108 13.39 -1.98 15.17
N GLY A 109 14.53 -2.68 15.32
CA GLY A 109 14.60 -3.98 15.97
C GLY A 109 14.15 -5.18 15.13
N VAL A 110 13.49 -4.98 13.97
CA VAL A 110 12.99 -6.08 13.15
C VAL A 110 14.11 -6.99 12.66
N ARG A 111 15.22 -6.43 12.16
CA ARG A 111 16.35 -7.24 11.66
C ARG A 111 16.88 -8.19 12.74
N GLY A 112 17.19 -7.67 13.92
CA GLY A 112 17.70 -8.48 15.02
C GLY A 112 16.68 -9.52 15.51
N SER A 113 15.40 -9.17 15.54
CA SER A 113 14.33 -10.10 15.88
C SER A 113 14.22 -11.26 14.88
N LEU A 114 14.27 -10.97 13.58
CA LEU A 114 14.23 -11.99 12.54
C LEU A 114 15.45 -12.92 12.58
N GLU A 115 16.64 -12.38 12.84
CA GLU A 115 17.85 -13.17 13.01
C GLU A 115 17.73 -14.15 14.18
N LEU A 116 17.25 -13.69 15.33
CA LEU A 116 17.05 -14.54 16.51
C LEU A 116 15.97 -15.60 16.30
N LEU A 117 14.86 -15.24 15.63
CA LEU A 117 13.77 -16.17 15.34
C LEU A 117 14.20 -17.25 14.35
N SER A 118 14.98 -16.88 13.33
CA SER A 118 15.46 -17.83 12.31
C SER A 118 16.39 -18.90 12.87
N LEU A 119 17.07 -18.65 14.00
CA LEU A 119 17.91 -19.64 14.67
C LEU A 119 17.09 -20.76 15.32
N ARG A 120 15.83 -20.53 15.65
CA ARG A 120 14.97 -21.44 16.43
C ARG A 120 13.74 -21.93 15.70
N HIS A 121 13.33 -21.22 14.66
CA HIS A 121 12.08 -21.46 13.94
C HIS A 121 12.30 -21.38 12.43
N HIS A 122 11.43 -22.07 11.71
CA HIS A 122 11.32 -21.86 10.26
C HIS A 122 10.43 -20.63 10.03
N THR A 123 11.03 -19.51 9.59
CA THR A 123 10.30 -18.26 9.35
C THR A 123 9.78 -18.19 7.93
N ILE A 124 8.51 -17.86 7.78
CA ILE A 124 7.81 -17.77 6.49
C ILE A 124 7.16 -16.39 6.43
N LEU A 125 7.49 -15.63 5.40
CA LEU A 125 6.81 -14.36 5.13
C LEU A 125 5.42 -14.66 4.56
N PHE A 126 4.40 -14.09 5.19
CA PHE A 126 3.02 -14.19 4.76
C PHE A 126 2.45 -12.78 4.58
N THR A 127 2.15 -12.40 3.34
CA THR A 127 1.69 -11.04 3.03
C THR A 127 0.51 -11.04 2.07
N LYS A 128 -0.31 -9.98 2.14
CA LYS A 128 -1.38 -9.69 1.20
C LYS A 128 -0.87 -8.69 0.16
N GLY A 129 -1.48 -8.68 -1.01
CA GLY A 129 -1.14 -7.76 -2.09
C GLY A 129 -0.71 -8.47 -3.37
N SER A 130 -0.39 -7.71 -4.40
CA SER A 130 0.04 -8.31 -5.67
C SER A 130 1.44 -8.92 -5.53
N PRO A 131 1.69 -10.10 -6.12
CA PRO A 131 3.03 -10.71 -6.09
C PRO A 131 4.13 -9.81 -6.63
N ALA A 132 3.83 -9.02 -7.67
CA ALA A 132 4.78 -8.09 -8.27
C ALA A 132 5.21 -6.99 -7.30
N GLU A 133 4.25 -6.42 -6.55
CA GLU A 133 4.52 -5.38 -5.54
C GLU A 133 5.32 -5.94 -4.38
N GLN A 134 4.94 -7.09 -3.85
CA GLN A 134 5.62 -7.70 -2.71
C GLN A 134 7.04 -8.15 -3.08
N ASN A 135 7.24 -8.73 -4.28
CA ASN A 135 8.57 -9.08 -4.77
C ASN A 135 9.46 -7.83 -4.93
N ARG A 136 8.94 -6.71 -5.43
CA ARG A 136 9.68 -5.46 -5.51
C ARG A 136 10.16 -5.01 -4.12
N LYS A 137 9.28 -5.02 -3.12
CA LYS A 137 9.61 -4.65 -1.74
C LYS A 137 10.75 -5.51 -1.18
N LEU A 138 10.73 -6.81 -1.43
CA LEU A 138 11.78 -7.73 -0.98
C LEU A 138 13.13 -7.45 -1.67
N LEU A 139 13.12 -7.23 -2.99
CA LEU A 139 14.34 -6.93 -3.75
C LEU A 139 14.97 -5.59 -3.35
N ASP A 140 14.16 -4.60 -2.99
CA ASP A 140 14.66 -3.32 -2.48
C ASP A 140 15.39 -3.51 -1.14
N GLN A 141 14.94 -4.44 -0.28
CA GLN A 141 15.64 -4.78 0.97
C GLN A 141 16.99 -5.45 0.74
N GLU A 142 17.13 -6.33 -0.23
CA GLU A 142 18.40 -6.97 -0.57
C GLU A 142 19.45 -5.97 -1.07
N ARG A 143 19.02 -4.92 -1.80
CA ARG A 143 19.91 -3.88 -2.31
C ARG A 143 20.43 -2.93 -1.23
N VAL A 144 19.68 -2.73 -0.15
CA VAL A 144 20.08 -1.87 0.98
C VAL A 144 20.98 -2.63 1.96
N ALA A 145 20.96 -3.98 1.93
CA ALA A 145 21.76 -4.84 2.82
C ALA A 145 23.17 -5.14 2.31
N ASN A 146 23.50 -4.79 1.06
CA ASN A 146 24.81 -4.92 0.41
C ASN A 146 25.47 -3.56 0.23
#